data_0d5daa702f5f8bc558ed687da233a710
#
_entry.id   0d5daa702f5f8bc558ed687da233a710
#
_cell.length_a   1.000
_cell.length_b   1.000
_cell.length_c   1.000
_cell.angle_alpha   90.00
_cell.angle_beta   90.00
_cell.angle_gamma   90.00
#
_symmetry.space_group_name_H-M   'P 1'
#
loop_
_entity.id
_entity.type
_entity.pdbx_description
1 polymer ?
#
loop_
_entity_poly.entity_id
_entity_poly.type
_entity_poly.pdbx_seq_one_letter_code
_entity_poly.pdbx_strand_id
1 'polypeptide(L)'
;MANNPEGATKEEPRDLKVERISAGAPGQGPEKPQVIVAPSADVLSGATSTDVPDLGEGTYLAAYWGERPTGGYSLAAESARLEGNRVAVRLTLKKPPRGAILTQALTYPYAVAVVRDLDPRGKRFSFTDQNGTDLGWPVRLVS
;
A
#
# COMPACT_ATOMS: atom_id res chain seq x y z
N MET A 1 1.96 -35.12 -15.26
CA MET A 1 1.71 -34.77 -15.03
C MET A 1 1.09 -34.36 -14.52
N ALA A 2 0.99 -34.16 -14.55
CA ALA A 2 0.37 -33.88 -14.37
C ALA A 2 0.10 -33.02 -13.95
N ASN A 3 0.18 -33.26 -13.86
CA ASN A 3 0.08 -32.64 -13.39
C ASN A 3 -0.49 -31.66 -13.17
N ASN A 4 -0.57 -31.60 -12.95
CA ASN A 4 -1.31 -30.39 -12.83
C ASN A 4 -0.45 -29.18 -12.91
N PRO A 5 -0.02 -28.90 -14.05
CA PRO A 5 0.93 -27.81 -14.25
C PRO A 5 0.34 -26.45 -13.90
N GLU A 6 -0.94 -26.24 -14.19
CA GLU A 6 -1.50 -24.92 -13.93
C GLU A 6 -1.51 -24.60 -12.45
N GLY A 7 -1.85 -25.58 -11.64
CA GLY A 7 -1.88 -25.37 -10.22
C GLY A 7 -0.52 -24.99 -9.68
N ALA A 8 0.49 -25.71 -10.10
CA ALA A 8 1.84 -25.43 -9.65
C ALA A 8 2.26 -24.03 -10.06
N THR A 9 1.99 -23.65 -11.31
CA THR A 9 2.37 -22.33 -11.80
C THR A 9 1.70 -21.22 -11.01
N LYS A 10 0.41 -21.40 -10.71
CA LYS A 10 -0.33 -20.35 -10.01
C LYS A 10 0.18 -20.11 -8.61
N GLU A 11 0.79 -21.13 -8.04
CA GLU A 11 1.18 -21.00 -6.65
C GLU A 11 2.62 -20.63 -6.45
N GLU A 12 3.37 -20.54 -7.52
CA GLU A 12 4.74 -20.10 -7.42
C GLU A 12 4.78 -18.63 -7.02
N PRO A 13 5.51 -18.29 -5.94
CA PRO A 13 5.62 -16.89 -5.57
C PRO A 13 6.39 -16.12 -6.62
N ARG A 14 5.98 -14.88 -6.84
CA ARG A 14 6.75 -14.01 -7.71
C ARG A 14 6.70 -12.58 -7.20
N ASP A 15 7.79 -11.88 -7.40
CA ASP A 15 7.87 -10.49 -7.00
C ASP A 15 7.17 -9.63 -8.05
N LEU A 16 6.49 -8.60 -7.56
CA LEU A 16 5.80 -7.64 -8.40
C LEU A 16 6.51 -6.30 -8.30
N LYS A 17 6.53 -5.57 -9.39
CA LYS A 17 7.14 -4.25 -9.38
C LYS A 17 6.20 -3.27 -8.73
N VAL A 18 6.73 -2.48 -7.80
CA VAL A 18 5.99 -1.42 -7.12
C VAL A 18 6.59 -0.10 -7.55
N GLU A 19 5.73 0.82 -8.04
CA GLU A 19 6.16 2.16 -8.41
C GLU A 19 5.48 3.15 -7.50
N ARG A 20 6.29 3.97 -6.84
CA ARG A 20 5.77 4.98 -5.93
C ARG A 20 5.22 6.14 -6.73
N ILE A 21 4.05 6.63 -6.32
CA ILE A 21 3.40 7.75 -6.99
C ILE A 21 3.53 9.01 -6.16
N SER A 22 3.13 8.95 -4.89
CA SER A 22 3.21 10.11 -4.01
C SER A 22 3.23 9.65 -2.56
N ALA A 23 3.66 10.54 -1.69
CA ALA A 23 3.67 10.29 -0.26
C ALA A 23 3.75 11.64 0.44
N GLY A 24 3.27 11.68 1.68
CA GLY A 24 3.34 12.89 2.46
C GLY A 24 2.77 12.69 3.84
N ALA A 25 2.72 13.76 4.61
CA ALA A 25 2.20 13.74 5.96
C ALA A 25 1.44 15.05 6.22
N PRO A 26 0.29 15.23 5.56
CA PRO A 26 -0.48 16.48 5.71
C PRO A 26 -1.11 16.58 7.08
N GLY A 27 -1.71 17.75 7.35
CA GLY A 27 -2.40 18.00 8.61
C GLY A 27 -3.81 17.47 8.67
N GLN A 28 -4.27 16.76 7.66
CA GLN A 28 -5.61 16.17 7.62
C GLN A 28 -5.55 14.83 6.95
N GLY A 29 -6.40 13.92 7.38
CA GLY A 29 -6.47 12.60 6.77
C GLY A 29 -7.25 11.64 7.65
N PRO A 30 -7.27 10.37 7.28
CA PRO A 30 -7.94 9.37 8.09
C PRO A 30 -7.28 9.21 9.46
N GLU A 31 -8.10 9.13 10.49
CA GLU A 31 -7.58 9.00 11.85
C GLU A 31 -6.99 7.64 12.12
N LYS A 32 -7.52 6.61 11.47
CA LYS A 32 -7.09 5.23 11.72
C LYS A 32 -6.36 4.67 10.50
N PRO A 33 -5.41 3.77 10.73
CA PRO A 33 -4.70 3.16 9.61
C PRO A 33 -5.65 2.39 8.70
N GLN A 34 -5.40 2.47 7.41
CA GLN A 34 -6.20 1.75 6.42
C GLN A 34 -5.51 1.78 5.08
N VAL A 35 -5.90 0.85 4.21
CA VAL A 35 -5.41 0.81 2.84
C VAL A 35 -6.60 0.68 1.90
N ILE A 36 -6.56 1.42 0.80
CA ILE A 36 -7.55 1.33 -0.26
C ILE A 36 -6.83 0.79 -1.49
N VAL A 37 -7.41 -0.25 -2.11
CA VAL A 37 -6.85 -0.92 -3.28
C VAL A 37 -7.85 -0.80 -4.41
N ALA A 38 -7.39 -0.37 -5.58
CA ALA A 38 -8.25 -0.09 -6.73
C ALA A 38 -7.66 -0.65 -8.02
N PRO A 39 -8.50 -0.98 -9.01
CA PRO A 39 -8.00 -1.54 -10.27
C PRO A 39 -7.45 -0.49 -11.23
N SER A 40 -7.60 0.78 -10.93
CA SER A 40 -7.11 1.84 -11.81
C SER A 40 -6.91 3.12 -11.03
N ALA A 41 -6.18 4.06 -11.64
CA ALA A 41 -5.95 5.36 -11.04
C ALA A 41 -7.27 6.12 -10.87
N ASP A 42 -8.16 6.05 -11.87
CA ASP A 42 -9.43 6.76 -11.79
C ASP A 42 -10.27 6.27 -10.62
N VAL A 43 -10.33 4.96 -10.41
CA VAL A 43 -11.10 4.40 -9.31
C VAL A 43 -10.50 4.83 -7.97
N LEU A 44 -9.18 4.80 -7.88
CA LEU A 44 -8.53 5.23 -6.63
C LEU A 44 -8.76 6.72 -6.38
N SER A 45 -8.68 7.54 -7.41
CA SER A 45 -8.93 8.97 -7.29
C SER A 45 -10.32 9.24 -6.74
N GLY A 46 -11.33 8.52 -7.26
CA GLY A 46 -12.69 8.69 -6.77
C GLY A 46 -12.84 8.26 -5.32
N ALA A 47 -12.20 7.16 -4.94
CA ALA A 47 -12.33 6.63 -3.58
C ALA A 47 -11.60 7.49 -2.54
N THR A 48 -10.54 8.18 -2.94
CA THR A 48 -9.73 8.97 -2.00
C THR A 48 -10.00 10.45 -2.10
N SER A 49 -10.79 10.89 -3.08
CA SER A 49 -11.02 12.31 -3.37
C SER A 49 -9.69 13.04 -3.60
N THR A 50 -8.73 12.34 -4.17
CA THR A 50 -7.41 12.86 -4.46
C THR A 50 -7.10 12.54 -5.91
N ASP A 51 -6.44 13.47 -6.60
CA ASP A 51 -6.07 13.25 -7.99
C ASP A 51 -4.87 12.31 -8.06
N VAL A 52 -5.10 11.10 -8.56
CA VAL A 52 -4.06 10.10 -8.71
C VAL A 52 -3.70 10.01 -10.20
N PRO A 53 -2.45 10.30 -10.57
CA PRO A 53 -2.08 10.21 -11.98
C PRO A 53 -2.17 8.80 -12.51
N ASP A 54 -2.59 8.68 -13.77
CA ASP A 54 -2.67 7.37 -14.42
C ASP A 54 -1.31 7.05 -15.02
N LEU A 55 -0.64 6.09 -14.40
CA LEU A 55 0.68 5.63 -14.85
C LEU A 55 0.59 4.31 -15.60
N GLY A 56 -0.59 3.97 -16.12
CA GLY A 56 -0.77 2.75 -16.89
C GLY A 56 -1.42 1.65 -16.05
N GLU A 57 -1.43 0.45 -16.61
CA GLU A 57 -2.13 -0.66 -15.98
C GLU A 57 -1.42 -1.14 -14.74
N GLY A 58 -2.21 -1.61 -13.78
CA GLY A 58 -1.72 -2.15 -12.53
C GLY A 58 -2.75 -1.97 -11.44
N THR A 59 -2.42 -2.44 -10.27
CA THR A 59 -3.25 -2.27 -9.08
C THR A 59 -2.76 -1.04 -8.33
N TYR A 60 -3.64 -0.08 -8.13
CA TYR A 60 -3.30 1.16 -7.43
C TYR A 60 -3.70 1.04 -5.97
N LEU A 61 -2.86 1.56 -5.09
CA LEU A 61 -3.16 1.51 -3.66
C LEU A 61 -2.79 2.83 -2.98
N ALA A 62 -3.56 3.13 -1.93
CA ALA A 62 -3.29 4.26 -1.05
C ALA A 62 -3.27 3.72 0.37
N ALA A 63 -2.14 3.88 1.03
CA ALA A 63 -1.96 3.43 2.40
C ALA A 63 -1.92 4.65 3.32
N TYR A 64 -2.65 4.57 4.42
CA TYR A 64 -2.76 5.64 5.40
C TYR A 64 -2.34 5.10 6.76
N TRP A 65 -1.39 5.76 7.40
CA TRP A 65 -0.89 5.32 8.71
C TRP A 65 -1.85 5.69 9.85
N GLY A 66 -2.72 6.67 9.60
CA GLY A 66 -3.56 7.19 10.66
C GLY A 66 -2.93 8.42 11.31
N GLU A 67 -3.58 8.93 12.32
CA GLU A 67 -3.16 10.16 12.98
C GLU A 67 -1.87 9.94 13.76
N ARG A 68 -0.89 10.82 13.53
CA ARG A 68 0.37 10.79 14.27
C ARG A 68 0.53 12.10 15.02
N PRO A 69 1.18 12.07 16.18
CA PRO A 69 1.18 13.25 17.09
C PRO A 69 2.06 14.40 16.62
N THR A 70 3.02 14.16 15.76
CA THR A 70 3.98 15.19 15.34
C THR A 70 4.36 14.97 13.89
N GLY A 71 5.19 15.87 13.35
CA GLY A 71 5.88 15.61 12.10
C GLY A 71 6.92 14.52 12.25
N GLY A 72 7.63 14.22 11.17
CA GLY A 72 8.72 13.24 11.18
C GLY A 72 8.31 11.81 10.91
N TYR A 73 7.03 11.53 10.77
CA TYR A 73 6.54 10.19 10.39
C TYR A 73 6.40 10.13 8.88
N SER A 74 6.82 9.03 8.29
CA SER A 74 6.68 8.85 6.85
C SER A 74 6.37 7.40 6.50
N LEU A 75 5.81 7.21 5.31
CA LEU A 75 5.30 5.94 4.86
C LEU A 75 5.66 5.78 3.38
N ALA A 76 6.10 4.61 2.99
CA ALA A 76 6.40 4.33 1.58
C ALA A 76 6.09 2.88 1.25
N ALA A 77 5.61 2.65 0.03
CA ALA A 77 5.42 1.29 -0.48
C ALA A 77 6.76 0.82 -1.04
N GLU A 78 7.22 -0.35 -0.59
CA GLU A 78 8.55 -0.84 -0.96
C GLU A 78 8.50 -1.96 -1.97
N SER A 79 7.73 -3.01 -1.69
CA SER A 79 7.74 -4.20 -2.52
C SER A 79 6.43 -4.93 -2.38
N ALA A 80 6.18 -5.84 -3.32
CA ALA A 80 4.98 -6.67 -3.30
C ALA A 80 5.33 -8.04 -3.84
N ARG A 81 4.67 -9.06 -3.32
CA ARG A 81 4.88 -10.44 -3.72
C ARG A 81 3.54 -11.13 -3.87
N LEU A 82 3.38 -11.84 -4.98
CA LEU A 82 2.16 -12.59 -5.26
C LEU A 82 2.44 -14.07 -5.05
N GLU A 83 1.59 -14.72 -4.28
CA GLU A 83 1.68 -16.15 -4.04
C GLU A 83 0.25 -16.70 -4.06
N GLY A 84 -0.10 -17.40 -5.15
CA GLY A 84 -1.47 -17.83 -5.35
C GLY A 84 -2.38 -16.61 -5.51
N ASN A 85 -3.37 -16.50 -4.65
CA ASN A 85 -4.26 -15.33 -4.64
C ASN A 85 -3.91 -14.34 -3.53
N ARG A 86 -2.74 -14.49 -2.90
CA ARG A 86 -2.34 -13.63 -1.78
C ARG A 86 -1.29 -12.64 -2.26
N VAL A 87 -1.49 -11.39 -1.94
CA VAL A 87 -0.54 -10.33 -2.28
C VAL A 87 -0.03 -9.76 -0.97
N ALA A 88 1.27 -9.89 -0.74
CA ALA A 88 1.93 -9.33 0.44
C ALA A 88 2.67 -8.08 0.01
N VAL A 89 2.29 -6.95 0.58
CA VAL A 89 2.90 -5.66 0.27
C VAL A 89 3.69 -5.21 1.49
N ARG A 90 4.96 -4.86 1.26
CA ARG A 90 5.81 -4.34 2.33
C ARG A 90 5.82 -2.83 2.26
N LEU A 91 5.57 -2.23 3.41
CA LEU A 91 5.64 -0.79 3.57
C LEU A 91 6.83 -0.46 4.47
N THR A 92 7.42 0.71 4.26
CA THR A 92 8.43 1.22 5.16
C THR A 92 7.79 2.33 5.98
N LEU A 93 7.77 2.14 7.29
CA LEU A 93 7.24 3.09 8.24
C LEU A 93 8.39 3.70 9.01
N LYS A 94 8.56 5.01 8.89
CA LYS A 94 9.63 5.71 9.59
C LYS A 94 9.05 6.61 10.65
N LYS A 95 9.58 6.49 11.86
CA LYS A 95 9.24 7.37 12.97
C LYS A 95 10.35 8.41 13.11
N PRO A 96 10.04 9.57 13.71
CA PRO A 96 11.09 10.56 13.91
C PRO A 96 12.18 10.01 14.82
N PRO A 97 13.45 10.38 14.57
CA PRO A 97 14.52 9.94 15.43
C PRO A 97 14.35 10.50 16.84
N ARG A 98 14.86 9.75 17.80
CA ARG A 98 14.82 10.19 19.20
C ARG A 98 15.60 11.50 19.31
N GLY A 99 15.01 12.48 20.00
CA GLY A 99 15.65 13.78 20.20
C GLY A 99 15.51 14.76 19.05
N ALA A 100 14.79 14.38 18.00
CA ALA A 100 14.58 15.30 16.88
C ALA A 100 13.68 16.47 17.31
N ILE A 101 13.94 17.63 16.71
CA ILE A 101 13.07 18.79 16.89
C ILE A 101 11.92 18.63 15.89
N LEU A 102 10.70 18.57 16.39
CA LEU A 102 9.55 18.22 15.58
C LEU A 102 8.48 19.30 15.63
N THR A 103 7.74 19.40 14.53
CA THR A 103 6.51 20.18 14.50
C THR A 103 5.51 19.52 15.46
N GLN A 104 4.93 20.32 16.35
CA GLN A 104 3.98 19.83 17.35
C GLN A 104 2.55 19.89 16.78
N ALA A 105 2.35 19.37 15.61
CA ALA A 105 1.05 19.35 14.96
C ALA A 105 0.74 17.92 14.53
N LEU A 106 -0.54 17.55 14.58
CA LEU A 106 -0.96 16.24 14.12
C LEU A 106 -0.67 16.10 12.64
N THR A 107 -0.21 14.91 12.24
CA THR A 107 0.03 14.59 10.82
C THR A 107 -0.65 13.28 10.48
N TYR A 108 -0.88 13.10 9.18
CA TYR A 108 -1.60 11.94 8.66
C TYR A 108 -0.81 11.36 7.50
N PRO A 109 0.24 10.56 7.79
CA PRO A 109 1.11 10.06 6.72
C PRO A 109 0.39 9.14 5.76
N TYR A 110 0.71 9.27 4.47
CA TYR A 110 0.12 8.43 3.45
C TYR A 110 1.16 8.10 2.38
N ALA A 111 0.86 7.06 1.59
CA ALA A 111 1.65 6.71 0.43
C ALA A 111 0.73 6.13 -0.64
N VAL A 112 0.96 6.52 -1.89
CA VAL A 112 0.22 6.04 -3.04
C VAL A 112 1.21 5.37 -3.98
N ALA A 113 0.84 4.20 -4.49
CA ALA A 113 1.72 3.45 -5.37
C ALA A 113 0.90 2.62 -6.34
N VAL A 114 1.55 2.15 -7.42
CA VAL A 114 0.95 1.18 -8.33
C VAL A 114 1.79 -0.08 -8.31
N VAL A 115 1.10 -1.23 -8.26
CA VAL A 115 1.72 -2.55 -8.32
C VAL A 115 1.45 -3.08 -9.72
N ARG A 116 2.53 -3.34 -10.46
CA ARG A 116 2.43 -3.75 -11.86
C ARG A 116 2.06 -5.22 -11.99
N ASP A 117 1.48 -5.55 -13.12
CA ASP A 117 1.17 -6.94 -13.51
C ASP A 117 0.30 -7.64 -12.47
N LEU A 118 -0.67 -6.92 -11.95
CA LEU A 118 -1.55 -7.43 -10.92
C LEU A 118 -2.96 -6.93 -11.14
N ASP A 119 -3.91 -7.87 -11.17
CA ASP A 119 -5.34 -7.58 -11.14
C ASP A 119 -5.79 -7.81 -9.71
N PRO A 120 -6.38 -6.80 -9.04
CA PRO A 120 -6.73 -6.96 -7.62
C PRO A 120 -7.92 -7.87 -7.38
N ARG A 121 -8.70 -8.19 -8.41
CA ARG A 121 -9.91 -9.00 -8.24
C ARG A 121 -9.54 -10.40 -7.77
N GLY A 122 -10.26 -10.88 -6.77
CA GLY A 122 -10.04 -12.21 -6.23
C GLY A 122 -8.76 -12.37 -5.43
N LYS A 123 -8.08 -11.29 -5.13
CA LYS A 123 -6.84 -11.33 -4.37
C LYS A 123 -7.08 -10.91 -2.93
N ARG A 124 -6.25 -11.43 -2.05
CA ARG A 124 -6.21 -11.06 -0.64
C ARG A 124 -4.93 -10.28 -0.40
N PHE A 125 -5.06 -9.10 0.18
CA PHE A 125 -3.93 -8.23 0.44
C PHE A 125 -3.57 -8.22 1.91
N SER A 126 -2.29 -8.34 2.20
CA SER A 126 -1.75 -8.12 3.54
C SER A 126 -0.62 -7.10 3.44
N PHE A 127 -0.46 -6.32 4.49
CA PHE A 127 0.53 -5.27 4.52
C PHE A 127 1.42 -5.47 5.73
N THR A 128 2.72 -5.46 5.50
CA THR A 128 3.72 -5.61 6.54
C THR A 128 4.60 -4.39 6.60
N ASP A 129 5.29 -4.23 7.72
CA ASP A 129 6.29 -3.18 7.85
C ASP A 129 7.64 -3.67 7.33
N GLN A 130 8.69 -2.85 7.48
CA GLN A 130 10.02 -3.18 6.99
C GLN A 130 10.64 -4.38 7.69
N ASN A 131 10.09 -4.79 8.83
CA ASN A 131 10.57 -5.95 9.56
C ASN A 131 9.76 -7.20 9.25
N GLY A 132 8.80 -7.10 8.35
CA GLY A 132 7.94 -8.23 8.01
C GLY A 132 6.79 -8.46 8.97
N THR A 133 6.58 -7.56 9.92
CA THR A 133 5.46 -7.66 10.86
C THR A 133 4.17 -7.28 10.17
N ASP A 134 3.16 -8.14 10.28
CA ASP A 134 1.85 -7.86 9.69
C ASP A 134 1.22 -6.69 10.43
N LEU A 135 0.83 -5.66 9.68
CA LEU A 135 0.28 -4.45 10.28
C LEU A 135 -1.18 -4.61 10.69
N GLY A 136 -1.89 -5.57 10.08
CA GLY A 136 -3.30 -5.77 10.39
C GLY A 136 -4.20 -4.60 10.02
N TRP A 137 -3.74 -3.72 9.14
CA TRP A 137 -4.54 -2.57 8.73
C TRP A 137 -5.72 -3.03 7.88
N PRO A 138 -6.92 -2.45 8.07
CA PRO A 138 -8.04 -2.79 7.20
C PRO A 138 -7.73 -2.46 5.75
N VAL A 139 -8.14 -3.35 4.86
CA VAL A 139 -7.94 -3.19 3.42
C VAL A 139 -9.31 -3.15 2.76
N ARG A 140 -9.56 -2.11 1.97
CA ARG A 140 -10.81 -1.95 1.25
C ARG A 140 -10.52 -1.99 -0.24
N LEU A 141 -11.11 -2.98 -0.91
CA LEU A 141 -11.03 -3.08 -2.37
C LEU A 141 -12.19 -2.32 -2.97
N VAL A 142 -11.90 -1.40 -3.86
CA VAL A 142 -12.92 -0.60 -4.53
C VAL A 142 -12.88 -0.84 -6.02
N SER A 143 -13.98 -0.55 -6.70
CA SER A 143 -14.06 -0.76 -8.15
C SER A 143 -15.02 0.22 -8.82
#